data_7208d10c2685784d52a335d0489f10a8
#
_entry.id   7208d10c2685784d52a335d0489f10a8
#
_cell.length_a   1.000
_cell.length_b   1.000
_cell.length_c   1.000
_cell.angle_alpha   90.00
_cell.angle_beta   90.00
_cell.angle_gamma   90.00
#
_symmetry.space_group_name_H-M   'P 1'
#
loop_
_entity.id
_entity.type
_entity.pdbx_description
1 polymer ?
#
loop_
_entity_poly.entity_id
_entity_poly.type
_entity_poly.pdbx_seq_one_letter_code
_entity_poly.pdbx_strand_id
1 'polypeptide(L)'
;FMNKTNTYMNKLAQETNHYIGCDSKQLEKETILAMKEQCEGTPFLPDDIQLISGQRFPDIITAKHFGVEVKSTKENKWVSTGSSIVESTRIEDVNHIYMLFGKLGGHPIEFKCKPYQNCLYDIAVTHSPRYLIDMDTPQLSSFRRSY
;
A
#
# COMPACT_ATOMS: atom_id res chain seq x y z
N PHE A 1 -8.56 -7.00 -8.58
CA PHE A 1 -9.16 -6.12 -7.58
C PHE A 1 -8.26 -4.92 -7.33
N MET A 2 -7.04 -5.11 -6.84
CA MET A 2 -6.17 -3.96 -6.53
C MET A 2 -5.75 -3.18 -7.76
N ASN A 3 -5.62 -3.81 -8.92
CA ASN A 3 -5.36 -3.08 -10.17
C ASN A 3 -6.51 -2.16 -10.55
N LYS A 4 -7.75 -2.58 -10.34
CA LYS A 4 -8.92 -1.73 -10.55
C LYS A 4 -8.94 -0.56 -9.58
N THR A 5 -8.63 -0.82 -8.32
CA THR A 5 -8.55 0.22 -7.29
C THR A 5 -7.49 1.25 -7.66
N ASN A 6 -6.32 0.79 -8.07
CA ASN A 6 -5.22 1.68 -8.48
C ASN A 6 -5.60 2.53 -9.70
N THR A 7 -6.23 1.93 -10.70
CA THR A 7 -6.69 2.65 -11.89
C THR A 7 -7.74 3.70 -11.54
N TYR A 8 -8.67 3.37 -10.67
CA TYR A 8 -9.70 4.29 -10.20
C TYR A 8 -9.09 5.49 -9.46
N MET A 9 -8.15 5.24 -8.56
CA MET A 9 -7.49 6.31 -7.80
C MET A 9 -6.67 7.21 -8.72
N ASN A 10 -5.96 6.65 -9.70
CA ASN A 10 -5.22 7.44 -10.68
C ASN A 10 -6.14 8.31 -11.52
N LYS A 11 -7.29 7.78 -11.90
CA LYS A 11 -8.29 8.56 -12.67
C LYS A 11 -8.79 9.74 -11.85
N LEU A 12 -9.14 9.53 -10.58
CA LEU A 12 -9.57 10.61 -9.70
C LEU A 12 -8.46 11.65 -9.52
N ALA A 13 -7.21 11.22 -9.39
CA ALA A 13 -6.08 12.12 -9.21
C ALA A 13 -5.85 12.99 -10.46
N GLN A 14 -6.03 12.42 -11.65
CA GLN A 14 -5.83 13.15 -12.92
C GLN A 14 -6.98 14.08 -13.24
N GLU A 15 -8.20 13.68 -12.95
CA GLU A 15 -9.40 14.43 -13.35
C GLU A 15 -9.90 15.41 -12.30
N THR A 16 -9.45 15.26 -11.05
CA THR A 16 -9.95 16.07 -9.93
C THR A 16 -8.82 16.47 -8.99
N ASN A 17 -9.15 17.29 -7.99
CA ASN A 17 -8.24 17.67 -6.91
C ASN A 17 -8.49 16.85 -5.64
N HIS A 18 -9.10 15.66 -5.78
CA HIS A 18 -9.59 14.85 -4.66
C HIS A 18 -8.52 14.51 -3.64
N TYR A 19 -7.30 14.22 -4.09
CA TYR A 19 -6.21 13.82 -3.20
C TYR A 19 -5.27 14.94 -2.80
N ILE A 20 -5.48 16.15 -3.27
CA ILE A 20 -4.63 17.29 -2.91
C ILE A 20 -4.80 17.60 -1.42
N GLY A 21 -3.68 17.74 -0.71
CA GLY A 21 -3.69 17.98 0.72
C GLY A 21 -3.92 16.74 1.59
N CYS A 22 -4.01 15.56 0.99
CA CYS A 22 -4.18 14.31 1.71
C CYS A 22 -2.93 13.96 2.50
N ASP A 23 -3.08 13.58 3.76
CA ASP A 23 -1.98 13.01 4.55
C ASP A 23 -2.05 11.47 4.53
N SER A 24 -1.11 10.81 5.21
CA SER A 24 -1.02 9.35 5.18
C SER A 24 -2.25 8.69 5.79
N LYS A 25 -2.81 9.23 6.85
CA LYS A 25 -4.02 8.67 7.50
C LYS A 25 -5.26 8.86 6.64
N GLN A 26 -5.38 10.02 6.01
CA GLN A 26 -6.46 10.28 5.09
C GLN A 26 -6.37 9.37 3.86
N LEU A 27 -5.16 9.10 3.39
CA LEU A 27 -4.96 8.21 2.26
C LEU A 27 -5.39 6.77 2.59
N GLU A 28 -5.17 6.29 3.81
CA GLU A 28 -5.67 4.99 4.23
C GLU A 28 -7.20 4.92 4.10
N LYS A 29 -7.90 5.93 4.56
CA LYS A 29 -9.35 6.01 4.48
C LYS A 29 -9.84 6.12 3.03
N GLU A 30 -9.16 6.93 2.22
CA GLU A 30 -9.49 7.09 0.81
C GLU A 30 -9.26 5.79 0.04
N THR A 31 -8.23 5.03 0.40
CA THR A 31 -7.97 3.73 -0.20
C THR A 31 -9.10 2.75 0.09
N ILE A 32 -9.60 2.74 1.33
CA ILE A 32 -10.75 1.90 1.69
C ILE A 32 -11.98 2.28 0.85
N LEU A 33 -12.26 3.57 0.69
CA LEU A 33 -13.39 4.02 -0.12
C LEU A 33 -13.24 3.57 -1.57
N ALA A 34 -12.05 3.71 -2.14
CA ALA A 34 -11.77 3.27 -3.49
C ALA A 34 -11.92 1.74 -3.63
N MET A 35 -11.44 0.97 -2.65
CA MET A 35 -11.61 -0.48 -2.63
C MET A 35 -13.09 -0.88 -2.59
N LYS A 36 -13.88 -0.22 -1.77
CA LYS A 36 -15.32 -0.49 -1.68
C LYS A 36 -16.04 -0.22 -3.00
N GLU A 37 -15.64 0.84 -3.71
CA GLU A 37 -16.18 1.13 -5.03
C GLU A 37 -15.83 0.05 -6.05
N GLN A 38 -14.66 -0.56 -5.95
CA GLN A 38 -14.13 -1.47 -6.96
C GLN A 38 -14.29 -2.95 -6.63
N CYS A 39 -14.89 -3.30 -5.48
CA CYS A 39 -15.02 -4.71 -5.09
C CYS A 39 -16.18 -5.44 -5.78
N GLU A 40 -17.04 -4.74 -6.49
CA GLU A 40 -18.13 -5.34 -7.25
C GLU A 40 -17.61 -6.33 -8.27
N GLY A 41 -18.20 -7.51 -8.34
CA GLY A 41 -17.76 -8.58 -9.23
C GLY A 41 -16.56 -9.38 -8.72
N THR A 42 -16.08 -9.08 -7.51
CA THR A 42 -15.00 -9.81 -6.86
C THR A 42 -15.56 -10.63 -5.70
N PRO A 43 -14.78 -11.60 -5.13
CA PRO A 43 -15.23 -12.30 -3.92
C PRO A 43 -15.20 -11.45 -2.66
N PHE A 44 -14.70 -10.22 -2.73
CA PHE A 44 -14.63 -9.33 -1.58
C PHE A 44 -15.92 -8.53 -1.42
N LEU A 45 -16.41 -8.44 -0.20
CA LEU A 45 -17.61 -7.66 0.13
C LEU A 45 -17.18 -6.31 0.73
N PRO A 46 -17.92 -5.22 0.45
CA PRO A 46 -17.57 -3.90 0.99
C PRO A 46 -17.41 -3.89 2.50
N ASP A 47 -18.29 -4.59 3.21
CA ASP A 47 -18.28 -4.60 4.67
C ASP A 47 -17.12 -5.42 5.27
N ASP A 48 -16.45 -6.24 4.46
CA ASP A 48 -15.27 -7.01 4.90
C ASP A 48 -13.99 -6.20 4.84
N ILE A 49 -14.01 -5.03 4.22
CA ILE A 49 -12.84 -4.17 4.07
C ILE A 49 -12.72 -3.32 5.32
N GLN A 50 -11.66 -3.55 6.11
CA GLN A 50 -11.50 -2.94 7.42
C GLN A 50 -10.17 -2.24 7.59
N LEU A 51 -10.20 -1.03 8.12
CA LEU A 51 -9.01 -0.34 8.58
C LEU A 51 -8.58 -0.94 9.93
N ILE A 52 -7.30 -1.27 10.04
CA ILE A 52 -6.75 -1.81 11.27
C ILE A 52 -6.16 -0.66 12.08
N SER A 53 -6.67 -0.49 13.30
CA SER A 53 -6.23 0.57 14.20
C SER A 53 -4.90 0.24 14.87
N GLY A 54 -4.23 1.26 15.38
CA GLY A 54 -2.93 1.15 16.02
C GLY A 54 -1.80 1.08 15.01
N GLN A 55 -0.64 0.60 15.47
CA GLN A 55 0.54 0.48 14.62
C GLN A 55 0.72 -0.95 14.12
N ARG A 56 -0.37 -1.58 13.68
CA ARG A 56 -0.36 -2.95 13.20
C ARG A 56 -0.20 -2.98 11.67
N PHE A 57 0.33 -4.08 11.18
CA PHE A 57 0.60 -4.31 9.76
C PHE A 57 -0.22 -5.51 9.28
N PRO A 58 -0.87 -5.44 8.12
CA PRO A 58 -1.01 -4.27 7.23
C PRO A 58 -2.10 -3.28 7.69
N ASP A 59 -2.21 -2.15 7.01
CA ASP A 59 -3.17 -1.11 7.38
C ASP A 59 -4.62 -1.50 7.14
N ILE A 60 -4.87 -2.27 6.08
CA ILE A 60 -6.22 -2.66 5.66
C ILE A 60 -6.26 -4.18 5.52
N ILE A 61 -7.33 -4.79 6.00
CA ILE A 61 -7.58 -6.23 5.84
C ILE A 61 -8.96 -6.44 5.22
N THR A 62 -9.06 -7.41 4.31
CA THR A 62 -10.33 -7.88 3.79
C THR A 62 -10.30 -9.40 3.64
N ALA A 63 -11.44 -10.04 3.83
CA ALA A 63 -11.60 -11.51 3.76
C ALA A 63 -10.59 -12.28 4.62
N LYS A 64 -10.11 -11.71 5.72
CA LYS A 64 -9.20 -12.27 6.73
C LYS A 64 -7.78 -12.55 6.26
N HIS A 65 -7.56 -12.85 4.97
CA HIS A 65 -6.26 -13.31 4.45
C HIS A 65 -5.58 -12.32 3.52
N PHE A 66 -6.30 -11.29 3.10
CA PHE A 66 -5.81 -10.30 2.14
C PHE A 66 -5.60 -8.98 2.84
N GLY A 67 -4.42 -8.40 2.68
CA GLY A 67 -4.10 -7.13 3.29
C GLY A 67 -3.58 -6.12 2.29
N VAL A 68 -3.71 -4.85 2.65
CA VAL A 68 -3.17 -3.74 1.87
C VAL A 68 -2.40 -2.83 2.82
N GLU A 69 -1.13 -2.63 2.52
CA GLU A 69 -0.32 -1.63 3.19
C GLU A 69 -0.34 -0.36 2.36
N VAL A 70 -0.67 0.75 2.99
CA VAL A 70 -0.77 2.05 2.31
C VAL A 70 0.43 2.89 2.69
N LYS A 71 1.17 3.35 1.70
CA LYS A 71 2.30 4.26 1.86
C LYS A 71 2.15 5.47 0.98
N SER A 72 2.79 6.55 1.38
CA SER A 72 2.80 7.77 0.58
C SER A 72 4.07 8.55 0.83
N THR A 73 4.38 9.44 -0.10
CA THR A 73 5.43 10.44 0.08
C THR A 73 4.92 11.79 -0.42
N LYS A 74 5.33 12.86 0.23
CA LYS A 74 5.05 14.23 -0.23
C LYS A 74 6.03 14.69 -1.31
N GLU A 75 6.95 13.83 -1.68
CA GLU A 75 7.91 14.09 -2.75
C GLU A 75 7.44 13.47 -4.06
N ASN A 76 8.10 13.83 -5.14
CA ASN A 76 7.80 13.29 -6.47
C ASN A 76 8.72 12.11 -6.78
N LYS A 77 8.62 11.06 -5.99
CA LYS A 77 9.43 9.84 -6.15
C LYS A 77 8.67 8.63 -5.63
N TRP A 78 9.12 7.45 -6.04
CA TRP A 78 8.48 6.16 -5.70
C TRP A 78 9.25 5.38 -4.63
N VAL A 79 9.86 6.07 -3.69
CA VAL A 79 10.73 5.45 -2.67
C VAL A 79 10.32 5.91 -1.28
N SER A 80 10.32 4.98 -0.32
CA SER A 80 10.03 5.26 1.08
C SER A 80 10.63 4.17 1.96
N THR A 81 10.58 4.36 3.29
CA THR A 81 10.85 3.29 4.25
C THR A 81 9.57 2.53 4.56
N GLY A 82 9.67 1.22 4.66
CA GLY A 82 8.55 0.36 4.98
C GLY A 82 8.44 0.06 6.48
N SER A 83 7.70 -0.99 6.78
CA SER A 83 7.54 -1.47 8.15
C SER A 83 8.84 -2.06 8.69
N SER A 84 8.92 -2.20 10.02
CA SER A 84 10.02 -2.90 10.66
C SER A 84 10.09 -4.34 10.15
N ILE A 85 11.31 -4.87 10.00
CA ILE A 85 11.51 -6.28 9.70
C ILE A 85 11.21 -7.18 10.91
N VAL A 86 11.13 -6.58 12.11
CA VAL A 86 10.70 -7.29 13.32
C VAL A 86 9.17 -7.29 13.33
N GLU A 87 8.57 -8.42 12.97
CA GLU A 87 7.14 -8.53 12.69
C GLU A 87 6.27 -8.71 13.93
N SER A 88 6.56 -8.02 15.04
CA SER A 88 5.74 -8.10 16.25
C SER A 88 4.35 -7.49 16.10
N THR A 89 4.13 -6.67 15.07
CA THR A 89 2.86 -5.99 14.84
C THR A 89 2.04 -6.61 13.71
N ARG A 90 2.55 -7.64 13.06
CA ARG A 90 1.86 -8.29 11.94
C ARG A 90 0.63 -9.04 12.44
N ILE A 91 -0.48 -8.85 11.73
CA ILE A 91 -1.71 -9.59 12.02
C ILE A 91 -1.56 -11.01 11.44
N GLU A 92 -1.87 -12.02 12.26
CA GLU A 92 -1.80 -13.42 11.86
C GLU A 92 -2.80 -13.72 10.74
N ASP A 93 -2.50 -14.76 9.95
CA ASP A 93 -3.33 -15.28 8.86
C ASP A 93 -3.46 -14.35 7.65
N VAL A 94 -2.84 -13.18 7.65
CA VAL A 94 -2.79 -12.31 6.47
C VAL A 94 -1.55 -12.70 5.65
N ASN A 95 -1.75 -13.44 4.58
CA ASN A 95 -0.67 -14.00 3.78
C ASN A 95 -0.57 -13.44 2.35
N HIS A 96 -1.53 -12.61 1.93
CA HIS A 96 -1.49 -11.90 0.66
C HIS A 96 -1.55 -10.41 0.94
N ILE A 97 -0.41 -9.72 0.77
CA ILE A 97 -0.33 -8.28 1.06
C ILE A 97 0.09 -7.54 -0.20
N TYR A 98 -0.68 -6.51 -0.54
CA TYR A 98 -0.36 -5.57 -1.60
C TYR A 98 0.10 -4.25 -1.01
N MET A 99 1.05 -3.62 -1.68
CA MET A 99 1.45 -2.24 -1.39
C MET A 99 0.67 -1.32 -2.32
N LEU A 100 -0.02 -0.35 -1.76
CA LEU A 100 -0.55 0.78 -2.50
C LEU A 100 0.26 2.02 -2.10
N PHE A 101 0.94 2.63 -3.06
CA PHE A 101 1.83 3.75 -2.83
C PHE A 101 1.32 4.98 -3.56
N GLY A 102 1.11 6.06 -2.80
CA GLY A 102 0.71 7.36 -3.35
C GLY A 102 1.90 8.31 -3.44
N LYS A 103 2.22 8.74 -4.64
CA LYS A 103 3.21 9.78 -4.89
C LYS A 103 2.50 11.14 -4.84
N LEU A 104 2.28 11.64 -3.63
CA LEU A 104 1.46 12.82 -3.39
C LEU A 104 2.15 14.13 -3.83
N GLY A 105 3.47 14.11 -4.00
CA GLY A 105 4.22 15.25 -4.54
C GLY A 105 4.29 15.29 -6.06
N GLY A 106 3.63 14.36 -6.75
CA GLY A 106 3.58 14.34 -8.20
C GLY A 106 2.61 15.35 -8.79
N HIS A 107 2.80 15.70 -10.04
CA HIS A 107 1.92 16.58 -10.81
C HIS A 107 1.59 15.94 -12.16
N PRO A 108 0.51 15.13 -12.24
CA PRO A 108 -0.49 14.85 -11.22
C PRO A 108 -0.01 13.91 -10.12
N ILE A 109 -0.77 13.82 -9.04
CA ILE A 109 -0.60 12.77 -8.03
C ILE A 109 -0.83 11.42 -8.72
N GLU A 110 0.01 10.44 -8.40
CA GLU A 110 -0.07 9.12 -9.01
C GLU A 110 0.01 8.02 -7.94
N PHE A 111 -0.59 6.89 -8.25
CA PHE A 111 -0.60 5.71 -7.38
C PHE A 111 -0.06 4.50 -8.13
N LYS A 112 0.72 3.67 -7.43
CA LYS A 112 1.15 2.35 -7.91
C LYS A 112 0.78 1.29 -6.89
N CYS A 113 0.44 0.11 -7.38
CA CYS A 113 0.07 -1.02 -6.55
C CYS A 113 0.74 -2.27 -7.07
N LYS A 114 1.36 -3.03 -6.18
CA LYS A 114 1.94 -4.33 -6.51
C LYS A 114 2.09 -5.17 -5.24
N PRO A 115 2.31 -6.50 -5.36
CA PRO A 115 2.54 -7.32 -4.19
C PRO A 115 3.66 -6.75 -3.32
N TYR A 116 3.46 -6.75 -2.01
CA TYR A 116 4.35 -6.11 -1.06
C TYR A 116 5.79 -6.60 -1.20
N GLN A 117 5.99 -7.90 -1.33
CA GLN A 117 7.33 -8.48 -1.46
C GLN A 117 8.07 -8.05 -2.73
N ASN A 118 7.35 -7.59 -3.74
CA ASN A 118 7.94 -7.16 -5.01
C ASN A 118 8.40 -5.71 -5.01
N CYS A 119 8.12 -4.95 -3.97
CA CYS A 119 8.55 -3.56 -3.86
C CYS A 119 9.66 -3.35 -2.83
N LEU A 120 10.05 -4.39 -2.13
CA LEU A 120 11.17 -4.32 -1.18
C LEU A 120 12.49 -4.52 -1.93
N TYR A 121 13.47 -3.68 -1.66
CA TYR A 121 14.74 -3.79 -2.36
C TYR A 121 15.95 -3.87 -1.41
N ASP A 122 15.82 -3.45 -0.17
CA ASP A 122 16.91 -3.49 0.79
C ASP A 122 16.37 -3.34 2.21
N ILE A 123 17.26 -3.37 3.18
CA ILE A 123 16.93 -3.17 4.59
C ILE A 123 17.75 -1.99 5.09
N ALA A 124 17.05 -0.95 5.56
CA ALA A 124 17.71 0.17 6.19
C ALA A 124 18.11 -0.19 7.61
N VAL A 125 19.38 -0.03 7.94
CA VAL A 125 19.88 -0.23 9.28
C VAL A 125 19.73 1.08 10.04
N THR A 126 18.65 1.16 10.80
CA THR A 126 18.34 2.30 11.67
C THR A 126 18.21 1.79 13.09
N HIS A 127 17.69 2.62 13.99
CA HIS A 127 17.40 2.19 15.36
C HIS A 127 16.54 0.93 15.40
N SER A 128 15.55 0.84 14.51
CA SER A 128 14.83 -0.40 14.20
C SER A 128 15.02 -0.71 12.72
N PRO A 129 15.57 -1.87 12.36
CA PRO A 129 15.74 -2.22 10.94
C PRO A 129 14.41 -2.17 10.20
N ARG A 130 14.39 -1.54 9.03
CA ARG A 130 13.20 -1.36 8.19
C ARG A 130 13.51 -1.72 6.76
N TYR A 131 12.49 -2.22 6.05
CA TYR A 131 12.60 -2.43 4.62
C TYR A 131 12.66 -1.09 3.89
N LEU A 132 13.39 -1.06 2.79
CA LEU A 132 13.36 0.04 1.83
C LEU A 132 12.40 -0.35 0.72
N ILE A 133 11.53 0.57 0.35
CA ILE A 133 10.47 0.37 -0.64
C ILE A 133 10.78 1.18 -1.88
N ASP A 134 10.74 0.53 -3.03
CA ASP A 134 10.84 1.17 -4.33
C ASP A 134 9.79 0.56 -5.25
N MET A 135 8.82 1.36 -5.65
CA MET A 135 7.72 0.90 -6.49
C MET A 135 8.14 0.66 -7.94
N ASP A 136 9.33 1.11 -8.32
CA ASP A 136 9.90 0.89 -9.65
C ASP A 136 10.93 -0.24 -9.67
N THR A 137 11.15 -0.90 -8.53
CA THR A 137 12.10 -2.02 -8.44
C THR A 137 11.69 -3.14 -9.38
N PRO A 138 12.58 -3.61 -10.25
CA PRO A 138 12.32 -4.82 -11.02
C PRO A 138 12.23 -6.02 -10.09
N GLN A 139 11.51 -7.05 -10.51
CA GLN A 139 11.34 -8.27 -9.75
C GLN A 139 12.68 -9.01 -9.66
N LEU A 140 13.29 -9.01 -8.46
CA LEU A 140 14.60 -9.63 -8.23
C LEU A 140 14.43 -10.93 -7.47
N SER A 141 14.63 -12.05 -8.15
CA SER A 141 14.53 -13.37 -7.50
C SER A 141 15.58 -13.58 -6.40
N SER A 142 16.78 -13.02 -6.59
CA SER A 142 17.85 -13.09 -5.59
C SER A 142 17.47 -12.36 -4.29
N PHE A 143 16.82 -11.22 -4.40
CA PHE A 143 16.37 -10.45 -3.23
C PHE A 143 15.30 -11.23 -2.47
N ARG A 144 14.35 -11.84 -3.18
CA ARG A 144 13.29 -12.63 -2.55
C ARG A 144 13.79 -13.86 -1.83
N ARG A 145 14.92 -14.41 -2.25
CA ARG A 145 15.55 -15.57 -1.59
C ARG A 145 16.21 -15.20 -0.26
N SER A 146 16.42 -13.92 0.00
CA SER A 146 17.03 -13.46 1.25
C SER A 146 16.06 -13.50 2.44
N TYR A 147 14.83 -13.79 2.17
CA TYR A 147 13.82 -13.96 3.21
C TYR A 147 13.64 -15.46 3.52
#